data_04323e19ae8543bb2df38129b9fdb7b0
#
_entry.id   04323e19ae8543bb2df38129b9fdb7b0
#
_cell.length_a   1.000
_cell.length_b   1.000
_cell.length_c   1.000
_cell.angle_alpha   90.00
_cell.angle_beta   90.00
_cell.angle_gamma   90.00
#
_symmetry.space_group_name_H-M   'P 1'
#
loop_
_entity.id
_entity.type
_entity.pdbx_description
1 polymer ?
#
loop_
_entity_poly.entity_id
_entity_poly.type
_entity_poly.pdbx_seq_one_letter_code
_entity_poly.pdbx_strand_id
1 'polypeptide(L)'
;MSPTPAAELKKILNGEDKRLLVIIGPCSIHDLTAAMEYATRLQSLRNQYQSRLEIVMRTYFEKPRTVVGWKGLISDPDLNGSYRVNHGLELARKLLLQVNELGVPTATEFLDMVTGQFIADLISWGAIGARTTESQIHREMASALSCPVGFKNGTDGNTRIAVDAIRAARASHMFLSPDKNGQMTIYQTSGNPYGHIIMRGGKKPNYHADDIAAACDTLHEFDLPEHLVVDFSHGNCQKQHRRQLEVCEDICQQIRNGSTAIAGIMAESFLREGTQKNRRRSAAHLRSIHYRPVSGLGRYRTPGRKTRLCGRYPLLNACPFLMGWAFLRNLLSSQHITACSGLP
;
A
#
# COMPACT_ATOMS: atom_id res chain seq x y z
N MET A 1 21.44 0.04 18.48
CA MET A 1 20.36 0.81 17.85
C MET A 1 19.38 -0.18 17.23
N SER A 2 18.09 -0.06 17.52
CA SER A 2 17.06 -0.86 16.82
C SER A 2 17.08 -0.54 15.33
N PRO A 3 16.89 -1.53 14.44
CA PRO A 3 16.83 -1.29 13.00
C PRO A 3 15.68 -0.33 12.66
N THR A 4 15.88 0.52 11.66
CA THR A 4 14.81 1.39 11.18
C THR A 4 13.71 0.54 10.52
N PRO A 5 12.43 0.97 10.54
CA PRO A 5 11.36 0.23 9.86
C PRO A 5 11.67 -0.08 8.39
N ALA A 6 12.25 0.87 7.66
CA ALA A 6 12.67 0.63 6.28
C ALA A 6 13.71 -0.50 6.14
N ALA A 7 14.63 -0.64 7.11
CA ALA A 7 15.61 -1.73 7.10
C ALA A 7 14.96 -3.11 7.36
N GLU A 8 13.93 -3.17 8.20
CA GLU A 8 13.15 -4.41 8.39
C GLU A 8 12.39 -4.81 7.12
N LEU A 9 11.77 -3.85 6.44
CA LEU A 9 11.05 -4.10 5.19
C LEU A 9 11.99 -4.61 4.07
N LYS A 10 13.23 -4.13 4.03
CA LYS A 10 14.27 -4.62 3.10
C LYS A 10 14.53 -6.11 3.31
N LYS A 11 14.62 -6.58 4.55
CA LYS A 11 14.82 -8.00 4.88
C LYS A 11 13.66 -8.87 4.43
N ILE A 12 12.40 -8.39 4.62
CA ILE A 12 11.21 -9.12 4.17
C ILE A 12 11.23 -9.25 2.64
N LEU A 13 11.49 -8.17 1.93
CA LEU A 13 11.50 -8.14 0.47
C LEU A 13 12.69 -8.90 -0.17
N ASN A 14 13.73 -9.17 0.60
CA ASN A 14 14.84 -10.04 0.20
C ASN A 14 14.68 -11.50 0.66
N GLY A 15 13.57 -11.83 1.37
CA GLY A 15 13.36 -13.19 1.90
C GLY A 15 14.17 -13.56 3.14
N GLU A 16 14.92 -12.61 3.72
CA GLU A 16 15.69 -12.80 4.96
C GLU A 16 14.79 -12.85 6.19
N ASP A 17 13.68 -12.11 6.20
CA ASP A 17 12.64 -12.12 7.21
C ASP A 17 11.37 -12.73 6.62
N LYS A 18 10.83 -13.74 7.27
CA LYS A 18 9.66 -14.50 6.79
C LYS A 18 8.32 -13.90 7.19
N ARG A 19 8.30 -12.76 7.88
CA ARG A 19 7.05 -12.03 8.11
C ARG A 19 6.45 -11.58 6.80
N LEU A 20 5.13 -11.57 6.72
CA LEU A 20 4.43 -11.02 5.57
C LEU A 20 4.27 -9.50 5.72
N LEU A 21 4.67 -8.73 4.71
CA LEU A 21 4.44 -7.29 4.64
C LEU A 21 2.96 -7.00 4.36
N VAL A 22 2.31 -6.19 5.18
CA VAL A 22 0.91 -5.78 5.03
C VAL A 22 0.81 -4.27 4.92
N ILE A 23 0.60 -3.77 3.70
CA ILE A 23 0.44 -2.35 3.41
C ILE A 23 -1.04 -2.03 3.35
N ILE A 24 -1.60 -1.42 4.40
CA ILE A 24 -3.04 -1.25 4.54
C ILE A 24 -3.42 0.15 4.98
N GLY A 25 -4.47 0.71 4.41
CA GLY A 25 -4.98 2.03 4.77
C GLY A 25 -5.88 2.64 3.70
N PRO A 26 -6.25 3.92 3.85
CA PRO A 26 -7.18 4.58 2.95
C PRO A 26 -6.64 4.68 1.51
N CYS A 27 -7.56 4.80 0.55
CA CYS A 27 -7.22 5.12 -0.84
C CYS A 27 -6.44 6.43 -0.94
N SER A 28 -6.80 7.44 -0.14
CA SER A 28 -6.00 8.64 0.14
C SER A 28 -6.40 9.29 1.44
N ILE A 29 -5.45 9.97 2.06
CA ILE A 29 -5.68 10.81 3.24
C ILE A 29 -6.45 12.07 2.81
N HIS A 30 -7.51 12.39 3.53
CA HIS A 30 -8.30 13.61 3.35
C HIS A 30 -8.78 14.21 4.69
N ASP A 31 -8.69 13.45 5.78
CA ASP A 31 -9.05 13.84 7.14
C ASP A 31 -7.98 13.29 8.10
N LEU A 32 -7.26 14.19 8.75
CA LEU A 32 -6.16 13.83 9.63
C LEU A 32 -6.64 13.17 10.93
N THR A 33 -7.79 13.61 11.47
CA THR A 33 -8.35 13.04 12.69
C THR A 33 -8.77 11.60 12.48
N ALA A 34 -9.48 11.34 11.38
CA ALA A 34 -9.87 9.99 10.99
C ALA A 34 -8.65 9.11 10.66
N ALA A 35 -7.60 9.69 10.05
CA ALA A 35 -6.36 8.97 9.76
C ALA A 35 -5.63 8.58 11.04
N MET A 36 -5.58 9.45 12.06
CA MET A 36 -4.98 9.13 13.36
C MET A 36 -5.78 8.09 14.14
N GLU A 37 -7.12 8.17 14.11
CA GLU A 37 -7.98 7.12 14.67
C GLU A 37 -7.68 5.75 14.01
N TYR A 38 -7.51 5.74 12.69
CA TYR A 38 -7.16 4.52 11.95
C TYR A 38 -5.76 4.02 12.35
N ALA A 39 -4.76 4.89 12.42
CA ALA A 39 -3.39 4.56 12.83
C ALA A 39 -3.32 3.93 14.22
N THR A 40 -4.06 4.48 15.19
CA THR A 40 -4.14 3.93 16.56
C THR A 40 -4.70 2.50 16.56
N ARG A 41 -5.69 2.23 15.73
CA ARG A 41 -6.25 0.86 15.59
C ARG A 41 -5.24 -0.08 14.93
N LEU A 42 -4.51 0.39 13.92
CA LEU A 42 -3.45 -0.37 13.27
C LEU A 42 -2.29 -0.69 14.22
N GLN A 43 -1.91 0.24 15.08
CA GLN A 43 -0.88 0.03 16.10
C GLN A 43 -1.21 -1.18 16.98
N SER A 44 -2.46 -1.27 17.46
CA SER A 44 -2.91 -2.40 18.28
C SER A 44 -2.78 -3.73 17.53
N LEU A 45 -3.18 -3.77 16.26
CA LEU A 45 -3.04 -4.96 15.42
C LEU A 45 -1.57 -5.28 15.13
N ARG A 46 -0.74 -4.27 14.82
CA ARG A 46 0.68 -4.44 14.59
C ARG A 46 1.36 -5.07 15.80
N ASN A 47 1.10 -4.59 17.00
CA ASN A 47 1.65 -5.13 18.23
C ASN A 47 1.21 -6.58 18.49
N GLN A 48 -0.06 -6.90 18.19
CA GLN A 48 -0.60 -8.24 18.36
C GLN A 48 0.04 -9.27 17.41
N TYR A 49 0.37 -8.86 16.19
CA TYR A 49 0.80 -9.79 15.12
C TYR A 49 2.24 -9.60 14.65
N GLN A 50 3.04 -8.81 15.36
CA GLN A 50 4.42 -8.42 14.99
C GLN A 50 5.37 -9.61 14.74
N SER A 51 5.08 -10.80 15.29
CA SER A 51 5.89 -12.00 15.07
C SER A 51 5.66 -12.65 13.69
N ARG A 52 4.61 -12.27 12.98
CA ARG A 52 4.20 -12.87 11.70
C ARG A 52 3.96 -11.85 10.59
N LEU A 53 3.55 -10.64 10.97
CA LEU A 53 3.19 -9.58 10.04
C LEU A 53 3.99 -8.32 10.34
N GLU A 54 4.45 -7.66 9.30
CA GLU A 54 4.92 -6.29 9.37
C GLU A 54 3.85 -5.38 8.76
N ILE A 55 3.11 -4.67 9.62
CA ILE A 55 1.99 -3.83 9.21
C ILE A 55 2.45 -2.40 9.01
N VAL A 56 2.22 -1.87 7.81
CA VAL A 56 2.59 -0.52 7.36
C VAL A 56 1.32 0.23 6.96
N MET A 57 1.15 1.46 7.44
CA MET A 57 -0.02 2.27 7.09
C MET A 57 0.15 2.96 5.74
N ARG A 58 -0.84 2.79 4.86
CA ARG A 58 -0.95 3.59 3.63
C ARG A 58 -1.31 5.03 3.99
N THR A 59 -0.42 5.96 3.67
CA THR A 59 -0.57 7.41 3.85
C THR A 59 -0.43 8.12 2.50
N TYR A 60 -1.32 7.82 1.57
CA TYR A 60 -1.30 8.38 0.22
C TYR A 60 -1.92 9.78 0.23
N PHE A 61 -1.12 10.80 -0.07
CA PHE A 61 -1.51 12.20 -0.04
C PHE A 61 -1.87 12.76 -1.41
N GLU A 62 -1.47 12.08 -2.46
CA GLU A 62 -1.61 12.53 -3.84
C GLU A 62 -2.49 11.57 -4.65
N LYS A 63 -3.08 12.09 -5.72
CA LYS A 63 -3.97 11.34 -6.60
C LYS A 63 -3.60 11.53 -8.06
N PRO A 64 -3.19 10.47 -8.77
CA PRO A 64 -2.96 10.55 -10.20
C PRO A 64 -4.28 10.83 -10.94
N ARG A 65 -4.32 11.90 -11.73
CA ARG A 65 -5.47 12.30 -12.51
C ARG A 65 -5.13 12.31 -13.98
N THR A 66 -5.81 11.48 -14.77
CA THR A 66 -5.76 11.51 -16.24
C THR A 66 -6.72 12.53 -16.83
N VAL A 67 -7.73 12.92 -16.05
CA VAL A 67 -8.65 14.02 -16.33
C VAL A 67 -8.62 14.95 -15.11
N VAL A 68 -9.45 15.97 -15.03
CA VAL A 68 -9.53 16.89 -13.89
C VAL A 68 -10.10 16.21 -12.64
N GLY A 69 -9.75 16.71 -11.46
CA GLY A 69 -10.25 16.21 -10.18
C GLY A 69 -9.36 16.65 -9.01
N TRP A 70 -9.79 16.38 -7.80
CA TRP A 70 -9.00 16.63 -6.61
C TRP A 70 -7.68 15.86 -6.65
N LYS A 71 -6.56 16.58 -6.55
CA LYS A 71 -5.20 16.03 -6.69
C LYS A 71 -4.64 15.43 -5.40
N GLY A 72 -5.34 15.54 -4.29
CA GLY A 72 -4.93 15.01 -2.98
C GLY A 72 -4.72 16.10 -1.93
N LEU A 73 -4.43 15.66 -0.70
CA LEU A 73 -4.31 16.53 0.48
C LEU A 73 -3.21 17.60 0.31
N ILE A 74 -2.06 17.23 -0.25
CA ILE A 74 -0.96 18.18 -0.42
C ILE A 74 -1.36 19.31 -1.35
N SER A 75 -1.98 18.99 -2.48
CA SER A 75 -2.34 20.01 -3.47
C SER A 75 -3.55 20.86 -3.08
N ASP A 76 -4.55 20.28 -2.42
CA ASP A 76 -5.81 20.96 -2.05
C ASP A 76 -6.34 20.39 -0.74
N PRO A 77 -5.73 20.80 0.41
CA PRO A 77 -6.05 20.25 1.72
C PRO A 77 -7.48 20.53 2.17
N ASP A 78 -8.04 21.66 1.75
CA ASP A 78 -9.39 22.09 2.16
C ASP A 78 -10.50 21.55 1.23
N LEU A 79 -10.16 20.79 0.18
CA LEU A 79 -11.12 20.21 -0.79
C LEU A 79 -12.00 21.27 -1.49
N ASN A 80 -11.54 22.50 -1.60
CA ASN A 80 -12.32 23.65 -2.08
C ASN A 80 -11.72 24.34 -3.30
N GLY A 81 -10.56 23.83 -3.80
CA GLY A 81 -9.85 24.41 -4.92
C GLY A 81 -8.99 25.63 -4.54
N SER A 82 -8.69 25.83 -3.25
CA SER A 82 -7.83 26.93 -2.79
C SER A 82 -6.34 26.70 -3.08
N TYR A 83 -5.96 25.44 -3.32
CA TYR A 83 -4.58 25.04 -3.62
C TYR A 83 -3.53 25.55 -2.62
N ARG A 84 -3.84 25.49 -1.34
CA ARG A 84 -2.93 25.87 -0.25
C ARG A 84 -1.84 24.82 -0.05
N VAL A 85 -0.97 24.64 -1.05
CA VAL A 85 0.02 23.54 -1.13
C VAL A 85 0.96 23.52 0.07
N ASN A 86 1.50 24.67 0.50
CA ASN A 86 2.37 24.73 1.68
C ASN A 86 1.67 24.20 2.93
N HIS A 87 0.41 24.59 3.14
CA HIS A 87 -0.39 24.07 4.23
C HIS A 87 -0.63 22.55 4.10
N GLY A 88 -0.88 22.09 2.88
CA GLY A 88 -1.03 20.65 2.58
C GLY A 88 0.23 19.86 2.90
N LEU A 89 1.42 20.38 2.61
CA LEU A 89 2.71 19.78 2.97
C LEU A 89 2.91 19.72 4.49
N GLU A 90 2.60 20.80 5.22
CA GLU A 90 2.65 20.82 6.68
C GLU A 90 1.73 19.78 7.31
N LEU A 91 0.49 19.67 6.82
CA LEU A 91 -0.48 18.67 7.28
C LEU A 91 -0.02 17.24 7.02
N ALA A 92 0.50 16.98 5.81
CA ALA A 92 1.02 15.66 5.45
C ALA A 92 2.19 15.27 6.34
N ARG A 93 3.17 16.17 6.53
CA ARG A 93 4.34 15.93 7.37
C ARG A 93 3.96 15.73 8.83
N LYS A 94 3.05 16.57 9.37
CA LYS A 94 2.52 16.42 10.74
C LYS A 94 1.88 15.04 10.96
N LEU A 95 1.04 14.59 10.04
CA LEU A 95 0.43 13.26 10.15
C LEU A 95 1.47 12.15 10.13
N LEU A 96 2.45 12.22 9.21
CA LEU A 96 3.51 11.23 9.13
C LEU A 96 4.33 11.15 10.42
N LEU A 97 4.69 12.28 11.02
CA LEU A 97 5.37 12.32 12.31
C LEU A 97 4.54 11.64 13.39
N GLN A 98 3.27 12.01 13.56
CA GLN A 98 2.38 11.43 14.55
C GLN A 98 2.18 9.91 14.37
N VAL A 99 2.05 9.43 13.13
CA VAL A 99 1.90 8.00 12.86
C VAL A 99 3.19 7.23 13.16
N ASN A 100 4.35 7.79 12.81
CA ASN A 100 5.65 7.18 13.14
C ASN A 100 5.91 7.20 14.67
N GLU A 101 5.54 8.25 15.38
CA GLU A 101 5.62 8.33 16.86
C GLU A 101 4.75 7.28 17.55
N LEU A 102 3.61 6.88 16.96
CA LEU A 102 2.84 5.72 17.43
C LEU A 102 3.57 4.38 17.19
N GLY A 103 4.70 4.36 16.50
CA GLY A 103 5.41 3.15 16.12
C GLY A 103 4.77 2.41 14.92
N VAL A 104 3.98 3.09 14.09
CA VAL A 104 3.39 2.53 12.87
C VAL A 104 4.18 3.05 11.67
N PRO A 105 4.89 2.19 10.93
CA PRO A 105 5.58 2.59 9.70
C PRO A 105 4.60 3.09 8.64
N THR A 106 5.05 3.99 7.78
CA THR A 106 4.22 4.65 6.78
C THR A 106 4.63 4.29 5.36
N ALA A 107 3.64 4.20 4.48
CA ALA A 107 3.80 3.93 3.05
C ALA A 107 3.09 5.00 2.22
N THR A 108 3.74 5.49 1.15
CA THR A 108 3.11 6.46 0.24
C THR A 108 3.34 6.10 -1.24
N GLU A 109 2.55 6.69 -2.14
CA GLU A 109 2.84 6.72 -3.58
C GLU A 109 3.57 8.02 -3.89
N PHE A 110 4.76 7.92 -4.45
CA PHE A 110 5.50 9.07 -4.94
C PHE A 110 4.99 9.42 -6.35
N LEU A 111 4.22 10.48 -6.45
CA LEU A 111 3.59 10.92 -7.69
C LEU A 111 4.23 12.20 -8.22
N ASP A 112 4.35 13.22 -7.39
CA ASP A 112 4.99 14.48 -7.71
C ASP A 112 6.50 14.41 -7.44
N MET A 113 7.30 15.03 -8.30
CA MET A 113 8.77 14.98 -8.21
C MET A 113 9.35 15.85 -7.10
N VAL A 114 8.59 16.83 -6.61
CA VAL A 114 9.03 17.81 -5.60
C VAL A 114 8.56 17.43 -4.20
N THR A 115 7.31 17.00 -4.05
CA THR A 115 6.71 16.73 -2.74
C THR A 115 7.46 15.65 -1.96
N GLY A 116 8.04 14.68 -2.66
CA GLY A 116 8.88 13.64 -2.07
C GLY A 116 10.03 14.19 -1.22
N GLN A 117 10.63 15.31 -1.61
CA GLN A 117 11.74 15.95 -0.87
C GLN A 117 11.33 16.35 0.57
N PHE A 118 10.05 16.61 0.79
CA PHE A 118 9.53 17.09 2.07
C PHE A 118 9.00 15.99 2.98
N ILE A 119 8.83 14.75 2.48
CA ILE A 119 8.21 13.67 3.24
C ILE A 119 8.98 12.35 3.24
N ALA A 120 9.94 12.14 2.33
CA ALA A 120 10.59 10.85 2.12
C ALA A 120 11.33 10.33 3.37
N ASP A 121 11.84 11.21 4.22
CA ASP A 121 12.52 10.87 5.48
C ASP A 121 11.59 10.21 6.51
N LEU A 122 10.28 10.35 6.35
CA LEU A 122 9.25 9.77 7.21
C LEU A 122 8.55 8.55 6.58
N ILE A 123 8.96 8.14 5.39
CA ILE A 123 8.36 7.03 4.64
C ILE A 123 9.23 5.78 4.74
N SER A 124 8.62 4.68 5.17
CA SER A 124 9.28 3.38 5.29
C SER A 124 9.17 2.52 4.03
N TRP A 125 8.16 2.78 3.18
CA TRP A 125 7.92 2.07 1.94
C TRP A 125 7.26 2.99 0.89
N GLY A 126 7.74 2.93 -0.34
CA GLY A 126 7.25 3.76 -1.45
C GLY A 126 6.61 2.94 -2.56
N ALA A 127 5.68 3.55 -3.30
CA ALA A 127 5.12 3.00 -4.52
C ALA A 127 5.29 3.96 -5.70
N ILE A 128 5.50 3.39 -6.89
CA ILE A 128 5.30 4.08 -8.18
C ILE A 128 4.02 3.51 -8.80
N GLY A 129 3.10 4.40 -9.15
CA GLY A 129 1.78 4.05 -9.65
C GLY A 129 1.79 3.49 -11.06
N ALA A 130 0.75 2.75 -11.45
CA ALA A 130 0.63 2.10 -12.77
C ALA A 130 0.68 3.08 -13.95
N ARG A 131 0.39 4.37 -13.75
CA ARG A 131 0.46 5.41 -14.80
C ARG A 131 1.83 6.06 -14.90
N THR A 132 2.70 5.84 -13.92
CA THR A 132 4.01 6.47 -13.80
C THR A 132 5.16 5.47 -13.82
N THR A 133 4.88 4.17 -13.79
CA THR A 133 5.91 3.11 -13.85
C THR A 133 6.75 3.16 -15.14
N GLU A 134 6.20 3.62 -16.26
CA GLU A 134 6.94 3.79 -17.51
C GLU A 134 7.75 5.11 -17.55
N SER A 135 7.49 6.04 -16.64
CA SER A 135 8.10 7.36 -16.64
C SER A 135 9.56 7.31 -16.20
N GLN A 136 10.48 7.78 -17.05
CA GLN A 136 11.91 7.87 -16.75
C GLN A 136 12.18 8.63 -15.45
N ILE A 137 11.59 9.80 -15.28
CA ILE A 137 11.82 10.64 -14.10
C ILE A 137 11.35 10.00 -12.79
N HIS A 138 10.29 9.17 -12.82
CA HIS A 138 9.85 8.43 -11.65
C HIS A 138 10.79 7.26 -11.31
N ARG A 139 11.40 6.63 -12.30
CA ARG A 139 12.43 5.59 -12.12
C ARG A 139 13.72 6.19 -11.54
N GLU A 140 14.12 7.36 -12.04
CA GLU A 140 15.26 8.14 -11.52
C GLU A 140 15.01 8.57 -10.06
N MET A 141 13.84 9.13 -9.75
CA MET A 141 13.43 9.46 -8.39
C MET A 141 13.47 8.23 -7.47
N ALA A 142 12.96 7.10 -7.93
CA ALA A 142 12.96 5.86 -7.14
C ALA A 142 14.38 5.38 -6.83
N SER A 143 15.37 5.63 -7.70
CA SER A 143 16.78 5.33 -7.47
C SER A 143 17.40 6.13 -6.32
N ALA A 144 16.81 7.27 -5.97
CA ALA A 144 17.25 8.16 -4.90
C ALA A 144 16.60 7.85 -3.54
N LEU A 145 15.51 7.09 -3.52
CA LEU A 145 14.77 6.82 -2.28
C LEU A 145 15.50 5.82 -1.39
N SER A 146 15.55 6.12 -0.10
CA SER A 146 16.18 5.27 0.93
C SER A 146 15.32 4.08 1.36
N CYS A 147 14.02 4.12 1.08
CA CYS A 147 13.07 3.04 1.38
C CYS A 147 12.93 2.08 0.19
N PRO A 148 12.43 0.84 0.41
CA PRO A 148 12.01 -0.04 -0.66
C PRO A 148 10.91 0.59 -1.50
N VAL A 149 10.93 0.32 -2.82
CA VAL A 149 9.97 0.90 -3.78
C VAL A 149 9.30 -0.20 -4.59
N GLY A 150 7.98 -0.26 -4.49
CA GLY A 150 7.16 -1.14 -5.32
C GLY A 150 6.72 -0.44 -6.61
N PHE A 151 6.88 -1.12 -7.74
CA PHE A 151 6.42 -0.66 -9.05
C PHE A 151 5.17 -1.41 -9.47
N LYS A 152 4.08 -0.69 -9.69
CA LYS A 152 2.82 -1.31 -10.15
C LYS A 152 2.94 -1.71 -11.62
N ASN A 153 2.43 -2.89 -11.97
CA ASN A 153 2.21 -3.24 -13.37
C ASN A 153 1.31 -2.21 -14.06
N GLY A 154 1.39 -2.14 -15.39
CA GLY A 154 0.60 -1.24 -16.22
C GLY A 154 -0.91 -1.38 -16.00
N THR A 155 -1.66 -0.36 -16.43
CA THR A 155 -3.13 -0.36 -16.33
C THR A 155 -3.79 -1.42 -17.22
N ASP A 156 -3.08 -1.91 -18.22
CA ASP A 156 -3.45 -3.04 -19.11
C ASP A 156 -3.18 -4.42 -18.49
N GLY A 157 -2.31 -4.49 -17.46
CA GLY A 157 -1.89 -5.72 -16.80
C GLY A 157 -0.42 -6.10 -17.08
N ASN A 158 0.29 -5.37 -17.94
CA ASN A 158 1.67 -5.67 -18.30
C ASN A 158 2.62 -5.54 -17.09
N THR A 159 3.26 -6.65 -16.71
CA THR A 159 4.23 -6.73 -15.61
C THR A 159 5.65 -6.38 -16.05
N ARG A 160 5.98 -6.56 -17.32
CA ARG A 160 7.32 -6.30 -17.85
C ARG A 160 7.78 -4.86 -17.61
N ILE A 161 6.87 -3.88 -17.73
CA ILE A 161 7.20 -2.48 -17.47
C ILE A 161 7.63 -2.22 -16.02
N ALA A 162 7.09 -2.99 -15.06
CA ALA A 162 7.50 -2.92 -13.67
C ALA A 162 8.90 -3.53 -13.46
N VAL A 163 9.22 -4.63 -14.14
CA VAL A 163 10.56 -5.23 -14.14
C VAL A 163 11.59 -4.26 -14.73
N ASP A 164 11.28 -3.63 -15.85
CA ASP A 164 12.17 -2.63 -16.45
C ASP A 164 12.36 -1.40 -15.55
N ALA A 165 11.31 -1.01 -14.80
CA ALA A 165 11.41 0.07 -13.81
C ALA A 165 12.30 -0.31 -12.61
N ILE A 166 12.22 -1.56 -12.13
CA ILE A 166 13.10 -2.08 -11.08
C ILE A 166 14.56 -2.03 -11.55
N ARG A 167 14.83 -2.52 -12.76
CA ARG A 167 16.17 -2.51 -13.35
C ARG A 167 16.73 -1.09 -13.47
N ALA A 168 15.92 -0.16 -13.98
CA ALA A 168 16.30 1.24 -14.09
C ALA A 168 16.58 1.85 -12.70
N ALA A 169 15.70 1.67 -11.73
CA ALA A 169 15.88 2.24 -10.39
C ALA A 169 17.07 1.66 -9.62
N ARG A 170 17.54 0.45 -9.95
CA ARG A 170 18.76 -0.13 -9.36
C ARG A 170 20.05 0.56 -9.83
N ALA A 171 20.02 1.20 -10.97
CA ALA A 171 21.18 1.92 -11.51
C ALA A 171 21.37 3.29 -10.85
N SER A 172 22.60 3.79 -10.90
CA SER A 172 22.91 5.18 -10.57
C SER A 172 22.37 6.11 -11.65
N HIS A 173 21.77 7.21 -11.22
CA HIS A 173 21.24 8.25 -12.10
C HIS A 173 21.73 9.64 -11.70
N MET A 174 21.69 10.54 -12.67
CA MET A 174 21.91 11.96 -12.45
C MET A 174 20.72 12.75 -13.01
N PHE A 175 20.05 13.54 -12.16
CA PHE A 175 18.88 14.31 -12.56
C PHE A 175 18.76 15.62 -11.78
N LEU A 176 17.97 16.55 -12.32
CA LEU A 176 17.67 17.82 -11.68
C LEU A 176 16.44 17.72 -10.80
N SER A 177 16.55 18.19 -9.58
CA SER A 177 15.41 18.34 -8.66
C SER A 177 15.66 19.50 -7.70
N PRO A 178 14.65 20.21 -7.21
CA PRO A 178 14.83 21.18 -6.16
C PRO A 178 15.24 20.50 -4.85
N ASP A 179 16.11 21.15 -4.09
CA ASP A 179 16.41 20.78 -2.72
C ASP A 179 15.32 21.29 -1.75
N LYS A 180 15.48 21.03 -0.44
CA LYS A 180 14.54 21.47 0.61
C LYS A 180 14.45 23.00 0.74
N ASN A 181 15.41 23.75 0.19
CA ASN A 181 15.42 25.21 0.17
C ASN A 181 14.80 25.78 -1.10
N GLY A 182 14.36 24.92 -2.02
CA GLY A 182 13.78 25.28 -3.31
C GLY A 182 14.82 25.65 -4.37
N GLN A 183 16.10 25.36 -4.15
CA GLN A 183 17.15 25.60 -5.12
C GLN A 183 17.32 24.38 -6.03
N MET A 184 17.42 24.64 -7.35
CA MET A 184 17.67 23.57 -8.33
C MET A 184 19.06 22.98 -8.11
N THR A 185 19.10 21.69 -7.92
CA THR A 185 20.31 20.92 -7.59
C THR A 185 20.43 19.71 -8.51
N ILE A 186 21.64 19.32 -8.83
CA ILE A 186 21.93 18.07 -9.53
C ILE A 186 22.06 16.98 -8.49
N TYR A 187 21.16 15.98 -8.57
CA TYR A 187 21.23 14.80 -7.75
C TYR A 187 21.98 13.69 -8.48
N GLN A 188 22.98 13.11 -7.83
CA GLN A 188 23.61 11.86 -8.23
C GLN A 188 23.18 10.78 -7.25
N THR A 189 22.56 9.72 -7.75
CA THR A 189 22.06 8.60 -6.93
C THR A 189 23.00 7.42 -6.99
N SER A 190 22.93 6.55 -5.98
CA SER A 190 23.63 5.26 -5.97
C SER A 190 22.81 4.09 -6.53
N GLY A 191 21.53 4.34 -6.83
CA GLY A 191 20.57 3.31 -7.15
C GLY A 191 19.86 2.74 -5.91
N ASN A 192 18.69 2.16 -6.14
CA ASN A 192 17.86 1.52 -5.11
C ASN A 192 17.71 0.01 -5.42
N PRO A 193 18.41 -0.89 -4.72
CA PRO A 193 18.36 -2.32 -4.98
C PRO A 193 17.08 -3.01 -4.47
N TYR A 194 16.23 -2.31 -3.74
CA TYR A 194 15.03 -2.86 -3.09
C TYR A 194 13.74 -2.57 -3.87
N GLY A 195 13.86 -2.47 -5.21
CA GLY A 195 12.73 -2.43 -6.12
C GLY A 195 12.02 -3.78 -6.22
N HIS A 196 10.68 -3.79 -6.30
CA HIS A 196 9.89 -5.01 -6.43
C HIS A 196 8.59 -4.74 -7.19
N ILE A 197 7.94 -5.80 -7.70
CA ILE A 197 6.67 -5.69 -8.42
C ILE A 197 5.50 -5.54 -7.44
N ILE A 198 4.52 -4.72 -7.82
CA ILE A 198 3.18 -4.72 -7.21
C ILE A 198 2.18 -5.21 -8.26
N MET A 199 1.62 -6.41 -8.05
CA MET A 199 0.59 -7.02 -8.89
C MET A 199 -0.76 -6.38 -8.57
N ARG A 200 -1.25 -5.46 -9.43
CA ARG A 200 -2.48 -4.68 -9.17
C ARG A 200 -3.66 -4.99 -10.10
N GLY A 201 -3.50 -6.03 -10.95
CA GLY A 201 -4.45 -6.33 -12.01
C GLY A 201 -4.40 -5.33 -13.17
N GLY A 202 -5.11 -5.64 -14.21
CA GLY A 202 -5.30 -4.82 -15.39
C GLY A 202 -6.75 -4.84 -15.84
N LYS A 203 -6.99 -5.19 -17.10
CA LYS A 203 -8.33 -5.51 -17.62
C LYS A 203 -8.90 -6.76 -16.95
N LYS A 204 -8.02 -7.69 -16.57
CA LYS A 204 -8.31 -8.89 -15.78
C LYS A 204 -7.53 -8.84 -14.46
N PRO A 205 -7.97 -9.55 -13.40
CA PRO A 205 -7.13 -9.84 -12.23
C PRO A 205 -5.81 -10.51 -12.64
N ASN A 206 -4.76 -10.33 -11.82
CA ASN A 206 -3.45 -10.95 -12.02
C ASN A 206 -2.83 -11.44 -10.70
N TYR A 207 -3.64 -12.01 -9.83
CA TYR A 207 -3.21 -12.48 -8.50
C TYR A 207 -3.23 -14.00 -8.36
N HIS A 208 -3.70 -14.74 -9.37
CA HIS A 208 -3.72 -16.21 -9.32
C HIS A 208 -2.30 -16.78 -9.40
N ALA A 209 -2.15 -18.03 -9.01
CA ALA A 209 -0.85 -18.69 -8.90
C ALA A 209 -0.04 -18.64 -10.23
N ASP A 210 -0.73 -18.84 -11.36
CA ASP A 210 -0.09 -18.79 -12.68
C ASP A 210 0.41 -17.37 -13.02
N ASP A 211 -0.35 -16.32 -12.64
CA ASP A 211 0.05 -14.94 -12.85
C ASP A 211 1.30 -14.59 -12.01
N ILE A 212 1.35 -15.08 -10.78
CA ILE A 212 2.49 -14.90 -9.87
C ILE A 212 3.71 -15.63 -10.38
N ALA A 213 3.56 -16.88 -10.83
CA ALA A 213 4.62 -17.66 -11.45
C ALA A 213 5.21 -16.95 -12.67
N ALA A 214 4.36 -16.48 -13.59
CA ALA A 214 4.80 -15.75 -14.78
C ALA A 214 5.54 -14.44 -14.45
N ALA A 215 5.15 -13.74 -13.35
CA ALA A 215 5.86 -12.57 -12.90
C ALA A 215 7.23 -12.93 -12.30
N CYS A 216 7.34 -14.04 -11.57
CA CYS A 216 8.60 -14.56 -11.05
C CYS A 216 9.54 -14.99 -12.19
N ASP A 217 9.03 -15.70 -13.20
CA ASP A 217 9.82 -16.07 -14.38
C ASP A 217 10.43 -14.83 -15.06
N THR A 218 9.63 -13.74 -15.18
CA THR A 218 10.13 -12.48 -15.73
C THR A 218 11.19 -11.81 -14.83
N LEU A 219 11.08 -11.91 -13.50
CA LEU A 219 12.11 -11.43 -12.58
C LEU A 219 13.39 -12.27 -12.70
N HIS A 220 13.24 -13.58 -12.80
CA HIS A 220 14.34 -14.53 -12.94
C HIS A 220 15.18 -14.27 -14.20
N GLU A 221 14.55 -13.92 -15.33
CA GLU A 221 15.23 -13.55 -16.58
C GLU A 221 16.29 -12.45 -16.40
N PHE A 222 16.18 -11.64 -15.34
CA PHE A 222 17.04 -10.46 -15.07
C PHE A 222 17.80 -10.56 -13.75
N ASP A 223 17.94 -11.75 -13.17
CA ASP A 223 18.58 -11.95 -11.88
C ASP A 223 18.03 -11.05 -10.77
N LEU A 224 16.71 -10.84 -10.76
CA LEU A 224 16.02 -10.05 -9.75
C LEU A 224 15.38 -10.94 -8.68
N PRO A 225 15.27 -10.49 -7.43
CA PRO A 225 14.58 -11.24 -6.38
C PRO A 225 13.12 -11.56 -6.76
N GLU A 226 12.76 -12.83 -6.67
CA GLU A 226 11.42 -13.34 -7.00
C GLU A 226 10.41 -13.09 -5.85
N HIS A 227 10.44 -11.89 -5.28
CA HIS A 227 9.56 -11.47 -4.21
C HIS A 227 8.69 -10.29 -4.66
N LEU A 228 7.39 -10.44 -4.53
CA LEU A 228 6.43 -9.43 -5.00
C LEU A 228 5.34 -9.11 -3.96
N VAL A 229 4.64 -8.01 -4.21
CA VAL A 229 3.49 -7.56 -3.42
C VAL A 229 2.23 -7.69 -4.26
N VAL A 230 1.14 -8.23 -3.69
CA VAL A 230 -0.15 -8.33 -4.35
C VAL A 230 -1.10 -7.24 -3.82
N ASP A 231 -1.55 -6.36 -4.71
CA ASP A 231 -2.54 -5.33 -4.40
C ASP A 231 -3.95 -5.91 -4.59
N PHE A 232 -4.69 -6.06 -3.51
CA PHE A 232 -6.04 -6.63 -3.47
C PHE A 232 -7.11 -5.72 -4.07
N SER A 233 -6.78 -4.44 -4.21
CA SER A 233 -7.66 -3.43 -4.79
C SER A 233 -7.49 -3.32 -6.32
N HIS A 234 -7.99 -2.24 -6.90
CA HIS A 234 -7.81 -1.89 -8.31
C HIS A 234 -8.38 -2.92 -9.30
N GLY A 235 -7.55 -3.45 -10.20
CA GLY A 235 -7.93 -4.45 -11.21
C GLY A 235 -8.22 -5.80 -10.59
N ASN A 236 -7.51 -6.17 -9.53
CA ASN A 236 -7.67 -7.46 -8.86
C ASN A 236 -9.07 -7.63 -8.23
N CYS A 237 -9.62 -6.60 -7.61
CA CYS A 237 -11.01 -6.65 -7.10
C CYS A 237 -12.03 -6.07 -8.10
N GLN A 238 -11.63 -5.74 -9.34
CA GLN A 238 -12.50 -5.14 -10.36
C GLN A 238 -13.26 -3.91 -9.83
N LYS A 239 -12.62 -3.10 -8.98
CA LYS A 239 -13.17 -1.91 -8.30
C LYS A 239 -14.34 -2.20 -7.35
N GLN A 240 -14.56 -3.44 -6.96
CA GLN A 240 -15.57 -3.89 -5.99
C GLN A 240 -14.86 -4.20 -4.66
N HIS A 241 -14.94 -3.29 -3.68
CA HIS A 241 -14.17 -3.38 -2.43
C HIS A 241 -14.35 -4.71 -1.66
N ARG A 242 -15.53 -5.33 -1.71
CA ARG A 242 -15.79 -6.62 -1.06
C ARG A 242 -15.02 -7.78 -1.68
N ARG A 243 -14.70 -7.68 -2.97
CA ARG A 243 -13.88 -8.69 -3.66
C ARG A 243 -12.42 -8.70 -3.21
N GLN A 244 -11.96 -7.70 -2.46
CA GLN A 244 -10.66 -7.79 -1.80
C GLN A 244 -10.57 -9.01 -0.84
N LEU A 245 -11.71 -9.49 -0.30
CA LEU A 245 -11.75 -10.68 0.54
C LEU A 245 -11.55 -11.96 -0.28
N GLU A 246 -12.09 -12.02 -1.50
CA GLU A 246 -11.89 -13.14 -2.43
C GLU A 246 -10.40 -13.23 -2.83
N VAL A 247 -9.80 -12.08 -3.16
CA VAL A 247 -8.36 -12.01 -3.45
C VAL A 247 -7.52 -12.44 -2.25
N CYS A 248 -7.89 -12.00 -1.05
CA CYS A 248 -7.23 -12.40 0.19
C CYS A 248 -7.27 -13.92 0.40
N GLU A 249 -8.43 -14.56 0.21
CA GLU A 249 -8.57 -15.99 0.41
C GLU A 249 -7.70 -16.79 -0.57
N ASP A 250 -7.65 -16.38 -1.83
CA ASP A 250 -6.79 -17.00 -2.85
C ASP A 250 -5.31 -16.86 -2.45
N ILE A 251 -4.85 -15.68 -2.09
CA ILE A 251 -3.46 -15.44 -1.66
C ILE A 251 -3.12 -16.24 -0.39
N CYS A 252 -4.03 -16.29 0.57
CA CYS A 252 -3.85 -17.13 1.77
C CYS A 252 -3.71 -18.61 1.40
N GLN A 253 -4.46 -19.09 0.41
CA GLN A 253 -4.36 -20.47 -0.05
C GLN A 253 -3.03 -20.73 -0.77
N GLN A 254 -2.55 -19.79 -1.58
CA GLN A 254 -1.24 -19.91 -2.23
C GLN A 254 -0.09 -19.98 -1.21
N ILE A 255 -0.14 -19.13 -0.16
CA ILE A 255 0.85 -19.16 0.93
C ILE A 255 0.78 -20.48 1.69
N ARG A 256 -0.43 -20.98 2.01
CA ARG A 256 -0.60 -22.31 2.64
C ARG A 256 -0.05 -23.45 1.80
N ASN A 257 -0.14 -23.34 0.48
CA ASN A 257 0.40 -24.30 -0.46
C ASN A 257 1.93 -24.16 -0.66
N GLY A 258 2.59 -23.26 0.07
CA GLY A 258 4.04 -23.12 0.10
C GLY A 258 4.61 -22.05 -0.85
N SER A 259 3.80 -21.15 -1.39
CA SER A 259 4.32 -20.04 -2.19
C SER A 259 5.22 -19.14 -1.34
N THR A 260 6.45 -18.92 -1.77
CA THR A 260 7.44 -18.01 -1.18
C THR A 260 7.59 -16.70 -1.93
N ALA A 261 6.99 -16.61 -3.12
CA ALA A 261 7.06 -15.43 -3.99
C ALA A 261 6.30 -14.22 -3.42
N ILE A 262 5.27 -14.46 -2.59
CA ILE A 262 4.42 -13.40 -2.04
C ILE A 262 5.07 -12.86 -0.76
N ALA A 263 5.89 -11.82 -0.89
CA ALA A 263 6.53 -11.14 0.25
C ALA A 263 5.58 -10.18 0.97
N GLY A 264 4.53 -9.72 0.29
CA GLY A 264 3.59 -8.79 0.90
C GLY A 264 2.28 -8.64 0.16
N ILE A 265 1.37 -7.94 0.83
CA ILE A 265 0.06 -7.60 0.29
C ILE A 265 -0.25 -6.12 0.49
N MET A 266 -1.09 -5.58 -0.37
CA MET A 266 -1.62 -4.23 -0.23
C MET A 266 -3.15 -4.27 -0.25
N ALA A 267 -3.79 -3.51 0.66
CA ALA A 267 -5.25 -3.43 0.71
C ALA A 267 -5.72 -1.99 0.96
N GLU A 268 -6.82 -1.61 0.30
CA GLU A 268 -7.49 -0.35 0.60
C GLU A 268 -8.55 -0.57 1.69
N SER A 269 -8.36 0.10 2.83
CA SER A 269 -9.20 0.00 4.03
C SER A 269 -9.28 1.35 4.75
N PHE A 270 -10.40 1.63 5.41
CA PHE A 270 -10.55 2.78 6.27
C PHE A 270 -11.58 2.53 7.40
N LEU A 271 -11.93 3.55 8.17
CA LEU A 271 -12.83 3.43 9.33
C LEU A 271 -14.24 2.96 8.96
N ARG A 272 -14.73 3.34 7.77
CA ARG A 272 -16.03 2.93 7.23
C ARG A 272 -15.89 2.49 5.78
N GLU A 273 -16.67 1.50 5.36
CA GLU A 273 -16.76 1.11 3.96
C GLU A 273 -17.50 2.17 3.12
N GLY A 274 -17.16 2.24 1.85
CA GLY A 274 -17.86 3.07 0.88
C GLY A 274 -16.96 4.02 0.10
N THR A 275 -17.60 4.86 -0.69
CA THR A 275 -16.96 5.92 -1.47
C THR A 275 -17.81 7.19 -1.38
N GLN A 276 -17.15 8.34 -1.35
CA GLN A 276 -17.81 9.62 -1.42
C GLN A 276 -17.52 10.30 -2.76
N LYS A 277 -18.58 10.83 -3.38
CA LYS A 277 -18.44 11.76 -4.50
C LYS A 277 -18.33 13.17 -3.93
N ASN A 278 -17.30 13.91 -4.35
CA ASN A 278 -17.17 15.32 -3.99
C ASN A 278 -18.37 16.09 -4.60
N ARG A 279 -19.45 16.26 -3.83
CA ARG A 279 -20.52 17.19 -4.14
C ARG A 279 -20.18 18.50 -3.47
N ARG A 280 -19.98 19.55 -4.25
CA ARG A 280 -19.76 20.91 -3.74
C ARG A 280 -20.71 21.18 -2.58
N ARG A 281 -20.13 21.37 -1.34
CA ARG A 281 -20.78 21.93 -0.16
C ARG A 281 -21.85 21.13 0.61
N SER A 282 -21.81 19.81 0.73
CA SER A 282 -22.45 19.17 1.89
C SER A 282 -21.37 18.66 2.82
N ALA A 283 -21.58 18.78 4.15
CA ALA A 283 -20.67 18.25 5.14
C ALA A 283 -20.36 16.79 4.80
N ALA A 284 -19.19 16.55 4.21
CA ALA A 284 -18.78 15.23 3.80
C ALA A 284 -18.77 14.34 5.04
N HIS A 285 -19.28 13.13 4.95
CA HIS A 285 -19.09 12.15 6.01
C HIS A 285 -17.60 11.85 6.08
N LEU A 286 -16.87 12.55 6.97
CA LEU A 286 -15.42 12.63 7.10
C LEU A 286 -14.71 11.26 7.26
N ARG A 287 -15.46 10.17 7.41
CA ARG A 287 -14.95 8.84 7.72
C ARG A 287 -14.98 7.84 6.57
N SER A 288 -15.46 8.24 5.40
CA SER A 288 -15.45 7.41 4.18
C SER A 288 -14.68 8.10 3.03
N ILE A 289 -14.14 7.31 2.11
CA ILE A 289 -13.19 7.81 1.10
C ILE A 289 -13.87 8.47 -0.10
N HIS A 290 -13.21 9.48 -0.67
CA HIS A 290 -13.71 10.29 -1.78
C HIS A 290 -13.70 9.60 -3.16
N TYR A 291 -13.08 8.41 -3.36
CA TYR A 291 -12.82 7.95 -4.72
C TYR A 291 -12.99 6.48 -5.04
N ARG A 292 -12.81 5.59 -4.10
CA ARG A 292 -13.05 4.15 -4.28
C ARG A 292 -13.70 3.57 -3.06
N PRO A 293 -14.60 2.60 -3.25
CA PRO A 293 -15.10 1.82 -2.14
C PRO A 293 -13.93 1.09 -1.46
N VAL A 294 -13.91 1.12 -0.15
CA VAL A 294 -12.91 0.42 0.67
C VAL A 294 -13.60 -0.41 1.74
N SER A 295 -12.91 -1.42 2.24
CA SER A 295 -13.37 -2.20 3.38
C SER A 295 -13.27 -1.37 4.65
N GLY A 296 -14.36 -1.29 5.43
CA GLY A 296 -14.42 -0.45 6.63
C GLY A 296 -13.91 -1.14 7.88
N LEU A 297 -13.38 -0.37 8.82
CA LEU A 297 -12.98 -0.81 10.16
C LEU A 297 -13.99 -0.43 11.28
N GLY A 298 -15.18 0.09 10.93
CA GLY A 298 -16.14 0.65 11.89
C GLY A 298 -17.36 -0.24 12.20
N ARG A 299 -18.12 0.10 13.25
CA ARG A 299 -19.35 -0.63 13.65
C ARG A 299 -20.51 -0.31 12.71
N TYR A 300 -21.21 -1.33 12.24
CA TYR A 300 -22.51 -1.22 11.59
C TYR A 300 -23.62 -1.35 12.63
N ARG A 301 -24.52 -0.39 12.72
CA ARG A 301 -25.88 -0.63 13.23
C ARG A 301 -26.73 -1.09 12.05
N THR A 302 -27.13 -2.35 12.02
CA THR A 302 -28.07 -2.88 11.04
C THR A 302 -29.50 -2.49 11.41
N PRO A 303 -30.30 -1.93 10.49
CA PRO A 303 -31.75 -2.08 10.55
C PRO A 303 -32.06 -3.52 10.09
N GLY A 304 -32.92 -4.19 10.85
CA GLY A 304 -33.18 -5.63 10.66
C GLY A 304 -33.70 -6.00 9.27
N ARG A 305 -33.03 -6.96 8.67
CA ARG A 305 -33.62 -8.00 7.81
C ARG A 305 -32.78 -9.27 7.94
N LYS A 306 -33.42 -10.29 8.49
CA LYS A 306 -32.87 -11.64 8.56
C LYS A 306 -32.82 -12.23 7.15
N THR A 307 -31.64 -12.40 6.60
CA THR A 307 -31.40 -13.36 5.51
C THR A 307 -30.52 -14.49 6.07
N ARG A 308 -31.10 -15.70 6.05
CA ARG A 308 -30.38 -16.94 6.38
C ARG A 308 -29.24 -17.12 5.36
N LEU A 309 -28.01 -17.08 5.85
CA LEU A 309 -26.86 -17.59 5.14
C LEU A 309 -26.27 -18.75 5.95
N CYS A 310 -26.05 -19.82 5.22
CA CYS A 310 -25.73 -21.18 5.65
C CYS A 310 -24.49 -21.27 6.56
N GLY A 311 -24.63 -21.99 7.62
CA GLY A 311 -23.84 -22.39 8.73
C GLY A 311 -22.39 -22.80 8.59
N ARG A 312 -21.46 -21.87 8.30
CA ARG A 312 -20.04 -22.12 8.56
C ARG A 312 -19.29 -21.00 9.31
N TYR A 313 -19.85 -19.81 9.46
CA TYR A 313 -19.20 -18.70 10.17
C TYR A 313 -20.21 -17.85 10.95
N PRO A 314 -20.59 -18.21 12.18
CA PRO A 314 -21.61 -17.48 12.93
C PRO A 314 -21.21 -16.09 13.44
N LEU A 315 -19.93 -15.69 13.32
CA LEU A 315 -19.40 -14.45 13.88
C LEU A 315 -19.08 -13.34 12.84
N LEU A 316 -19.33 -13.57 11.55
CA LEU A 316 -19.00 -12.64 10.48
C LEU A 316 -20.02 -11.49 10.26
N ASN A 317 -21.15 -11.53 10.94
CA ASN A 317 -22.27 -10.59 10.69
C ASN A 317 -22.29 -9.34 11.57
N ALA A 318 -21.29 -9.09 12.40
CA ALA A 318 -21.43 -8.10 13.47
C ALA A 318 -20.53 -6.85 13.40
N CYS A 319 -19.52 -6.74 12.50
CA CYS A 319 -18.69 -5.54 12.51
C CYS A 319 -17.78 -5.41 11.26
N PRO A 320 -17.69 -4.21 10.60
CA PRO A 320 -16.67 -3.91 9.59
C PRO A 320 -15.23 -3.94 10.14
N PHE A 321 -15.07 -3.74 11.45
CA PHE A 321 -13.84 -4.03 12.19
C PHE A 321 -13.45 -5.51 12.05
N LEU A 322 -14.44 -6.41 11.97
CA LEU A 322 -14.27 -7.83 11.72
C LEU A 322 -13.84 -8.15 10.28
N MET A 323 -14.08 -7.30 9.28
CA MET A 323 -13.55 -7.53 7.93
C MET A 323 -12.04 -7.33 7.87
N GLY A 324 -11.49 -6.27 8.46
CA GLY A 324 -10.04 -6.14 8.64
C GLY A 324 -9.48 -7.25 9.54
N TRP A 325 -10.24 -7.65 10.55
CA TRP A 325 -9.87 -8.73 11.47
C TRP A 325 -10.02 -10.13 10.84
N ALA A 326 -11.06 -10.39 10.05
CA ALA A 326 -11.22 -11.62 9.27
C ALA A 326 -10.13 -11.74 8.20
N PHE A 327 -9.77 -10.66 7.57
CA PHE A 327 -8.67 -10.53 6.63
C PHE A 327 -7.33 -10.91 7.30
N LEU A 328 -6.98 -10.26 8.41
CA LEU A 328 -5.75 -10.56 9.16
C LEU A 328 -5.80 -11.98 9.78
N ARG A 329 -6.96 -12.47 10.22
CA ARG A 329 -7.14 -13.81 10.77
C ARG A 329 -6.98 -14.89 9.70
N ASN A 330 -7.46 -14.68 8.48
CA ASN A 330 -7.24 -15.60 7.36
C ASN A 330 -5.76 -15.63 6.95
N LEU A 331 -5.11 -14.50 6.88
CA LEU A 331 -3.65 -14.41 6.68
C LEU A 331 -2.88 -15.16 7.76
N LEU A 332 -3.27 -15.02 9.03
CA LEU A 332 -2.60 -15.68 10.16
C LEU A 332 -2.83 -17.19 10.21
N SER A 333 -4.02 -17.66 9.80
CA SER A 333 -4.30 -19.10 9.70
C SER A 333 -3.54 -19.77 8.55
N SER A 334 -3.13 -19.02 7.54
CA SER A 334 -2.36 -19.52 6.42
C SER A 334 -0.86 -19.64 6.68
N GLN A 335 -0.33 -18.99 7.72
CA GLN A 335 1.08 -19.10 8.13
C GLN A 335 1.35 -20.28 9.11
N HIS A 336 0.68 -21.42 8.97
CA HIS A 336 1.14 -22.66 9.58
C HIS A 336 2.38 -23.18 8.84
N ILE A 337 3.49 -22.48 9.02
CA ILE A 337 4.79 -23.05 8.73
C ILE A 337 5.16 -23.88 9.95
N THR A 338 5.21 -25.17 9.75
CA THR A 338 5.79 -26.21 10.60
C THR A 338 7.02 -25.70 11.33
N ALA A 339 6.91 -25.53 12.63
CA ALA A 339 8.07 -25.66 13.48
C ALA A 339 8.55 -27.10 13.33
N CYS A 340 9.56 -27.34 12.53
CA CYS A 340 10.33 -28.57 12.59
C CYS A 340 10.97 -28.61 13.98
N SER A 341 10.32 -29.27 14.90
CA SER A 341 10.92 -29.81 16.12
C SER A 341 11.92 -30.90 15.69
N GLY A 342 13.17 -30.50 15.51
CA GLY A 342 14.29 -31.41 15.47
C GLY A 342 15.00 -31.36 16.81
N LEU A 343 14.79 -32.32 17.65
CA LEU A 343 15.63 -32.76 18.75
C LEU A 343 16.10 -34.19 18.42
N PRO A 344 17.17 -34.66 18.98
CA PRO A 344 17.94 -34.26 20.15
C PRO A 344 19.22 -33.57 19.88
#